data_6514b873751fe0f8d387b9a7616ebfcf
#
_entry.id   6514b873751fe0f8d387b9a7616ebfcf
#
_cell.length_a   1.000
_cell.length_b   1.000
_cell.length_c   1.000
_cell.angle_alpha   90.00
_cell.angle_beta   90.00
_cell.angle_gamma   90.00
#
_symmetry.space_group_name_H-M   'P 1'
#
loop_
_entity.id
_entity.type
_entity.pdbx_description
1 polymer ?
#
loop_
_entity_poly.entity_id
_entity_poly.type
_entity_poly.pdbx_seq_one_letter_code
_entity_poly.pdbx_strand_id
1 'polypeptide(L)'
;MKKILTTLIALSISTVALADDSRGFYIQGDLGHSTLKTNDEGGKTSSKGFSPRLSAGYDFGDFRVAADYTHYKTLKDHEQGRNYTLDSKIKLQSVGVSAIYDFNLNSPVKPYVGARVGINRFSYDDDYRSVNFHETESIRKTKTGVGVLAGVGYDITENVALDAGYRYNHLGKFDGLKVHAHEFSTGVRVKF
;
A
#
# COMPACT_ATOMS: atom_id res chain seq x y z
N MET A 1 -2.33 -29.55 15.87
CA MET A 1 -1.21 -29.46 14.91
C MET A 1 -1.81 -29.06 13.58
N LYS A 2 -1.81 -27.75 13.27
CA LYS A 2 -2.35 -27.21 12.00
C LYS A 2 -1.21 -27.23 10.97
N LYS A 3 -1.38 -28.02 9.91
CA LYS A 3 -0.45 -28.08 8.79
C LYS A 3 -0.51 -26.77 8.04
N ILE A 4 0.57 -25.99 8.07
CA ILE A 4 0.76 -24.82 7.22
C ILE A 4 1.03 -25.36 5.82
N LEU A 5 0.02 -25.28 4.97
CA LEU A 5 0.15 -25.59 3.56
C LEU A 5 0.84 -24.39 2.88
N THR A 6 2.15 -24.49 2.77
CA THR A 6 2.96 -23.54 2.01
C THR A 6 2.77 -23.88 0.52
N THR A 7 1.75 -23.30 -0.09
CA THR A 7 1.59 -23.35 -1.54
C THR A 7 2.58 -22.39 -2.16
N LEU A 8 3.73 -22.91 -2.55
CA LEU A 8 4.67 -22.22 -3.44
C LEU A 8 3.98 -22.10 -4.80
N ILE A 9 3.39 -20.96 -5.09
CA ILE A 9 2.94 -20.63 -6.44
C ILE A 9 4.21 -20.36 -7.24
N ALA A 10 4.74 -21.41 -7.87
CA ALA A 10 5.69 -21.26 -8.96
C ALA A 10 4.93 -20.62 -10.13
N LEU A 11 4.95 -19.28 -10.22
CA LEU A 11 4.57 -18.59 -11.44
C LEU A 11 5.57 -18.99 -12.50
N SER A 12 5.19 -19.93 -13.37
CA SER A 12 5.88 -20.20 -14.61
C SER A 12 5.63 -18.98 -15.52
N ILE A 13 6.52 -18.00 -15.42
CA ILE A 13 6.52 -16.82 -16.26
C ILE A 13 7.10 -17.27 -17.59
N SER A 14 6.22 -17.56 -18.54
CA SER A 14 6.59 -17.68 -19.93
C SER A 14 7.09 -16.30 -20.40
N THR A 15 8.41 -16.19 -20.60
CA THR A 15 9.03 -15.02 -21.20
C THR A 15 8.50 -14.87 -22.62
N VAL A 16 7.55 -13.98 -22.82
CA VAL A 16 7.23 -13.46 -24.15
C VAL A 16 8.38 -12.51 -24.46
N ALA A 17 9.37 -12.98 -25.21
CA ALA A 17 10.43 -12.15 -25.75
C ALA A 17 9.82 -11.17 -26.75
N LEU A 18 9.43 -9.98 -26.27
CA LEU A 18 9.22 -8.81 -27.12
C LEU A 18 10.55 -8.07 -27.18
N ALA A 19 11.13 -8.00 -28.36
CA ALA A 19 12.44 -7.44 -28.62
C ALA A 19 12.45 -5.92 -28.55
N ASP A 20 12.37 -5.39 -27.33
CA ASP A 20 12.77 -4.03 -26.96
C ASP A 20 13.13 -4.03 -25.47
N ASP A 21 14.43 -4.01 -25.14
CA ASP A 21 14.99 -4.21 -23.78
C ASP A 21 14.49 -3.21 -22.74
N SER A 22 13.83 -2.13 -23.17
CA SER A 22 13.35 -1.07 -22.29
C SER A 22 11.90 -1.21 -21.87
N ARG A 23 11.07 -2.00 -22.57
CA ARG A 23 9.61 -2.08 -22.40
C ARG A 23 9.15 -3.45 -21.94
N GLY A 24 8.11 -3.50 -21.10
CA GLY A 24 7.58 -4.79 -20.68
C GLY A 24 6.66 -4.73 -19.47
N PHE A 25 6.00 -5.85 -19.19
CA PHE A 25 5.27 -6.04 -17.95
C PHE A 25 6.23 -6.16 -16.77
N TYR A 26 5.81 -5.70 -15.62
CA TYR A 26 6.57 -5.89 -14.40
C TYR A 26 5.66 -6.17 -13.21
N ILE A 27 6.25 -6.81 -12.21
CA ILE A 27 5.70 -6.90 -10.86
C ILE A 27 6.69 -6.25 -9.88
N GLN A 28 6.16 -5.66 -8.82
CA GLN A 28 6.98 -5.01 -7.80
C GLN A 28 6.40 -5.29 -6.43
N GLY A 29 7.24 -5.76 -5.52
CA GLY A 29 6.92 -5.91 -4.11
C GLY A 29 7.68 -4.89 -3.28
N ASP A 30 6.97 -4.15 -2.41
CA ASP A 30 7.55 -3.12 -1.56
C ASP A 30 7.26 -3.40 -0.10
N LEU A 31 8.25 -3.12 0.74
CA LEU A 31 8.15 -3.03 2.18
C LEU A 31 8.14 -1.55 2.57
N GLY A 32 6.97 -1.06 3.02
CA GLY A 32 6.77 0.33 3.36
C GLY A 32 6.62 0.57 4.86
N HIS A 33 6.99 1.75 5.29
CA HIS A 33 6.63 2.33 6.58
C HIS A 33 5.75 3.55 6.35
N SER A 34 4.53 3.52 6.86
CA SER A 34 3.57 4.60 6.70
C SER A 34 3.32 5.36 8.00
N THR A 35 3.12 6.67 7.86
CA THR A 35 2.60 7.54 8.90
C THR A 35 1.24 8.06 8.44
N LEU A 36 0.18 7.57 9.05
CA LEU A 36 -1.18 8.04 8.83
C LEU A 36 -1.41 9.26 9.72
N LYS A 37 -1.84 10.37 9.12
CA LYS A 37 -2.20 11.60 9.83
C LYS A 37 -3.67 11.88 9.62
N THR A 38 -4.38 12.06 10.71
CA THR A 38 -5.78 12.48 10.73
C THR A 38 -5.86 13.88 11.30
N ASN A 39 -6.48 14.80 10.57
CA ASN A 39 -6.70 16.16 10.99
C ASN A 39 -8.20 16.37 11.26
N ASP A 40 -8.53 16.77 12.47
CA ASP A 40 -9.86 17.16 12.92
C ASP A 40 -9.83 18.60 13.45
N GLU A 41 -11.00 19.21 13.64
CA GLU A 41 -11.16 20.55 14.25
C GLU A 41 -10.63 20.63 15.69
N GLY A 42 -10.52 19.48 16.38
CA GLY A 42 -10.02 19.36 17.75
C GLY A 42 -8.59 18.86 17.92
N GLY A 43 -7.88 18.44 16.85
CA GLY A 43 -6.53 17.92 17.02
C GLY A 43 -5.93 17.19 15.81
N LYS A 44 -4.69 16.77 15.97
CA LYS A 44 -3.95 15.97 14.97
C LYS A 44 -3.54 14.67 15.61
N THR A 45 -4.02 13.55 15.06
CA THR A 45 -3.60 12.21 15.48
C THR A 45 -2.70 11.60 14.41
N SER A 46 -1.65 10.92 14.86
CA SER A 46 -0.68 10.26 13.98
C SER A 46 -0.49 8.81 14.40
N SER A 47 -0.64 7.90 13.46
CA SER A 47 -0.36 6.48 13.64
C SER A 47 0.70 6.02 12.64
N LYS A 48 1.69 5.25 13.13
CA LYS A 48 2.78 4.73 12.32
C LYS A 48 2.66 3.21 12.19
N GLY A 49 3.04 2.68 11.05
CA GLY A 49 3.02 1.24 10.87
C GLY A 49 3.62 0.75 9.57
N PHE A 50 3.77 -0.55 9.51
CA PHE A 50 4.23 -1.25 8.32
C PHE A 50 3.12 -1.27 7.25
N SER A 51 3.49 -1.05 5.99
CA SER A 51 2.57 -0.95 4.85
C SER A 51 3.15 -1.68 3.63
N PRO A 52 3.05 -3.02 3.59
CA PRO A 52 3.47 -3.78 2.42
C PRO A 52 2.58 -3.44 1.22
N ARG A 53 3.20 -3.43 0.04
CA ARG A 53 2.54 -3.14 -1.23
C ARG A 53 2.97 -4.14 -2.29
N LEU A 54 2.01 -4.57 -3.10
CA LEU A 54 2.21 -5.32 -4.31
C LEU A 54 1.71 -4.50 -5.50
N SER A 55 2.50 -4.41 -6.55
CA SER A 55 2.15 -3.68 -7.77
C SER A 55 2.41 -4.55 -8.99
N ALA A 56 1.60 -4.34 -10.02
CA ALA A 56 1.82 -4.88 -11.36
C ALA A 56 1.60 -3.77 -12.38
N GLY A 57 2.41 -3.70 -13.40
CA GLY A 57 2.36 -2.62 -14.37
C GLY A 57 3.01 -2.93 -15.70
N TYR A 58 3.01 -1.93 -16.55
CA TYR A 58 3.70 -1.95 -17.83
C TYR A 58 4.64 -0.75 -17.92
N ASP A 59 5.86 -1.04 -18.32
CA ASP A 59 6.94 -0.09 -18.57
C ASP A 59 6.97 0.22 -20.08
N PHE A 60 6.80 1.49 -20.45
CA PHE A 60 6.86 1.99 -21.82
C PHE A 60 8.24 2.60 -22.15
N GLY A 61 9.21 2.46 -21.25
CA GLY A 61 10.53 3.09 -21.30
C GLY A 61 10.64 4.24 -20.31
N ASP A 62 10.34 5.46 -20.74
CA ASP A 62 10.36 6.63 -19.85
C ASP A 62 9.09 6.81 -19.01
N PHE A 63 8.06 6.02 -19.29
CA PHE A 63 6.75 6.12 -18.64
C PHE A 63 6.25 4.75 -18.21
N ARG A 64 5.75 4.64 -16.98
CA ARG A 64 5.14 3.41 -16.44
C ARG A 64 3.72 3.65 -15.97
N VAL A 65 2.87 2.65 -16.18
CA VAL A 65 1.54 2.58 -15.57
C VAL A 65 1.50 1.35 -14.66
N ALA A 66 1.05 1.52 -13.44
CA ALA A 66 0.96 0.44 -12.46
C ALA A 66 -0.37 0.43 -11.72
N ALA A 67 -0.91 -0.76 -11.50
CA ALA A 67 -1.93 -1.00 -10.48
C ALA A 67 -1.25 -1.48 -9.19
N ASP A 68 -1.72 -1.04 -8.04
CA ASP A 68 -1.15 -1.41 -6.75
C ASP A 68 -2.23 -1.76 -5.72
N TYR A 69 -1.85 -2.65 -4.79
CA TYR A 69 -2.57 -2.94 -3.57
C TYR A 69 -1.65 -2.66 -2.37
N THR A 70 -2.10 -1.81 -1.46
CA THR A 70 -1.39 -1.48 -0.22
C THR A 70 -2.23 -1.89 0.98
N HIS A 71 -1.62 -2.65 1.90
CA HIS A 71 -2.21 -2.97 3.19
C HIS A 71 -1.54 -2.13 4.27
N TYR A 72 -2.29 -1.21 4.88
CA TYR A 72 -1.81 -0.43 6.02
C TYR A 72 -1.92 -1.23 7.31
N LYS A 73 -1.04 -0.94 8.27
CA LYS A 73 -1.05 -1.61 9.57
C LYS A 73 -2.45 -1.57 10.18
N THR A 74 -2.95 -2.75 10.57
CA THR A 74 -4.18 -2.86 11.35
C THR A 74 -3.91 -2.33 12.76
N LEU A 75 -4.70 -1.35 13.18
CA LEU A 75 -4.70 -0.89 14.56
C LEU A 75 -5.66 -1.78 15.35
N LYS A 76 -5.21 -2.23 16.50
CA LYS A 76 -6.01 -3.00 17.46
C LYS A 76 -5.90 -2.30 18.79
N ASP A 77 -7.03 -2.05 19.40
CA ASP A 77 -7.13 -1.56 20.76
C ASP A 77 -7.91 -2.58 21.58
N HIS A 78 -7.44 -2.84 22.79
CA HIS A 78 -8.05 -3.80 23.70
C HIS A 78 -8.22 -3.12 25.05
N GLU A 79 -9.45 -2.88 25.44
CA GLU A 79 -9.79 -2.29 26.73
C GLU A 79 -10.50 -3.33 27.59
N GLN A 80 -9.99 -3.57 28.78
CA GLN A 80 -10.57 -4.50 29.76
C GLN A 80 -10.95 -3.77 31.04
N GLY A 81 -12.24 -3.72 31.32
CA GLY A 81 -12.78 -3.24 32.57
C GLY A 81 -13.12 -4.40 33.52
N ARG A 82 -13.68 -4.08 34.69
CA ARG A 82 -14.00 -5.08 35.72
C ARG A 82 -15.06 -6.11 35.28
N ASN A 83 -15.99 -5.70 34.39
CA ASN A 83 -17.11 -6.51 33.93
C ASN A 83 -17.35 -6.42 32.42
N TYR A 84 -16.41 -5.87 31.65
CA TYR A 84 -16.51 -5.76 30.21
C TYR A 84 -15.15 -5.86 29.52
N THR A 85 -15.17 -6.26 28.27
CA THR A 85 -14.03 -6.24 27.35
C THR A 85 -14.48 -5.55 26.07
N LEU A 86 -13.68 -4.62 25.58
CA LEU A 86 -13.87 -3.95 24.31
C LEU A 86 -12.66 -4.20 23.41
N ASP A 87 -12.90 -4.88 22.29
CA ASP A 87 -11.90 -5.13 21.26
C ASP A 87 -12.22 -4.30 20.02
N SER A 88 -11.42 -3.27 19.77
CA SER A 88 -11.56 -2.39 18.60
C SER A 88 -10.49 -2.71 17.56
N LYS A 89 -10.90 -2.80 16.30
CA LYS A 89 -10.01 -3.14 15.19
C LYS A 89 -10.25 -2.24 13.98
N ILE A 90 -9.20 -1.50 13.60
CA ILE A 90 -9.23 -0.60 12.45
C ILE A 90 -8.32 -1.16 11.35
N LYS A 91 -8.89 -1.38 10.16
CA LYS A 91 -8.17 -1.83 8.97
C LYS A 91 -8.29 -0.78 7.88
N LEU A 92 -7.18 -0.49 7.22
CA LEU A 92 -7.13 0.37 6.04
C LEU A 92 -6.45 -0.38 4.89
N GLN A 93 -7.12 -0.44 3.76
CA GLN A 93 -6.62 -1.04 2.52
C GLN A 93 -6.81 -0.06 1.37
N SER A 94 -5.90 -0.08 0.41
CA SER A 94 -5.95 0.80 -0.75
C SER A 94 -5.61 0.03 -2.01
N VAL A 95 -6.42 0.21 -3.04
CA VAL A 95 -6.14 -0.21 -4.42
C VAL A 95 -6.03 1.04 -5.26
N GLY A 96 -5.05 1.11 -6.14
CA GLY A 96 -4.88 2.29 -6.97
C GLY A 96 -4.21 2.03 -8.30
N VAL A 97 -4.20 3.07 -9.12
CA VAL A 97 -3.47 3.13 -10.38
C VAL A 97 -2.56 4.34 -10.35
N SER A 98 -1.32 4.15 -10.78
CA SER A 98 -0.29 5.18 -10.83
C SER A 98 0.21 5.37 -12.24
N ALA A 99 0.48 6.62 -12.60
CA ALA A 99 1.24 7.02 -13.78
C ALA A 99 2.59 7.56 -13.28
N ILE A 100 3.70 7.04 -13.79
CA ILE A 100 5.05 7.27 -13.29
C ILE A 100 5.93 7.65 -14.48
N TYR A 101 6.73 8.70 -14.32
CA TYR A 101 7.75 9.12 -15.26
C TYR A 101 9.14 8.83 -14.70
N ASP A 102 9.94 8.09 -15.45
CA ASP A 102 11.32 7.73 -15.10
C ASP A 102 12.30 8.65 -15.85
N PHE A 103 13.20 9.29 -15.10
CA PHE A 103 14.25 10.12 -15.68
C PHE A 103 15.41 9.23 -16.12
N ASN A 104 15.57 9.07 -17.43
CA ASN A 104 16.63 8.26 -18.01
C ASN A 104 17.94 9.07 -18.08
N LEU A 105 18.84 8.82 -17.14
CA LEU A 105 20.09 9.56 -16.98
C LEU A 105 21.31 8.85 -17.57
N ASN A 106 21.11 7.86 -18.44
CA ASN A 106 22.16 6.95 -18.94
C ASN A 106 22.99 6.34 -17.79
N SER A 107 22.33 5.97 -16.72
CA SER A 107 22.88 5.45 -15.47
C SER A 107 21.97 4.32 -14.96
N PRO A 108 22.50 3.34 -14.22
CA PRO A 108 21.67 2.34 -13.54
C PRO A 108 20.73 2.96 -12.49
N VAL A 109 21.00 4.22 -12.08
CA VAL A 109 20.13 4.98 -11.17
C VAL A 109 19.10 5.76 -11.98
N LYS A 110 17.81 5.45 -11.77
CA LYS A 110 16.68 6.06 -12.46
C LYS A 110 15.75 6.74 -11.44
N PRO A 111 15.89 8.07 -11.24
CA PRO A 111 14.91 8.83 -10.46
C PRO A 111 13.54 8.78 -11.14
N TYR A 112 12.47 8.86 -10.36
CA TYR A 112 11.12 8.90 -10.90
C TYR A 112 10.20 9.79 -10.08
N VAL A 113 9.15 10.27 -10.75
CA VAL A 113 8.02 10.97 -10.15
C VAL A 113 6.71 10.43 -10.71
N GLY A 114 5.62 10.54 -9.96
CA GLY A 114 4.34 10.07 -10.47
C GLY A 114 3.15 10.59 -9.69
N ALA A 115 1.98 10.28 -10.23
CA ALA A 115 0.69 10.55 -9.63
C ALA A 115 -0.11 9.26 -9.51
N ARG A 116 -0.98 9.20 -8.49
CA ARG A 116 -1.79 8.03 -8.16
C ARG A 116 -3.23 8.44 -7.90
N VAL A 117 -4.15 7.61 -8.37
CA VAL A 117 -5.56 7.63 -7.97
C VAL A 117 -5.89 6.28 -7.35
N GLY A 118 -6.59 6.26 -6.23
CA GLY A 118 -6.90 5.01 -5.53
C GLY A 118 -8.23 5.01 -4.83
N ILE A 119 -8.72 3.81 -4.58
CA ILE A 119 -9.90 3.53 -3.77
C ILE A 119 -9.41 3.00 -2.42
N ASN A 120 -9.80 3.67 -1.34
CA ASN A 120 -9.39 3.38 0.01
C ASN A 120 -10.58 2.84 0.79
N ARG A 121 -10.42 1.63 1.34
CA ARG A 121 -11.42 0.95 2.15
C ARG A 121 -10.99 0.99 3.60
N PHE A 122 -11.79 1.64 4.40
CA PHE A 122 -11.68 1.70 5.85
C PHE A 122 -12.70 0.75 6.46
N SER A 123 -12.27 -0.11 7.38
CA SER A 123 -13.12 -1.02 8.14
C SER A 123 -12.84 -0.84 9.62
N TYR A 124 -13.90 -0.62 10.39
CA TYR A 124 -13.89 -0.51 11.83
C TYR A 124 -14.77 -1.62 12.40
N ASP A 125 -14.19 -2.50 13.20
CA ASP A 125 -14.86 -3.62 13.82
C ASP A 125 -14.72 -3.46 15.35
N ASP A 126 -15.84 -3.36 16.07
CA ASP A 126 -15.93 -3.35 17.53
C ASP A 126 -16.61 -4.61 18.02
N ASP A 127 -16.04 -5.23 19.05
CA ASP A 127 -16.59 -6.38 19.76
C ASP A 127 -16.66 -6.04 21.26
N TYR A 128 -17.85 -5.69 21.71
CA TYR A 128 -18.14 -5.40 23.11
C TYR A 128 -18.73 -6.60 23.81
N ARG A 129 -18.10 -7.06 24.88
CA ARG A 129 -18.55 -8.18 25.71
C ARG A 129 -18.68 -7.78 27.15
N SER A 130 -19.85 -8.01 27.72
CA SER A 130 -20.15 -7.91 29.15
C SER A 130 -20.76 -9.22 29.66
N VAL A 131 -20.90 -9.37 30.97
CA VAL A 131 -21.37 -10.62 31.63
C VAL A 131 -22.71 -11.12 31.04
N ASN A 132 -23.62 -10.22 30.61
CA ASN A 132 -24.95 -10.55 30.09
C ASN A 132 -25.23 -9.97 28.69
N PHE A 133 -24.22 -9.39 28.01
CA PHE A 133 -24.44 -8.68 26.76
C PHE A 133 -23.23 -8.81 25.84
N HIS A 134 -23.47 -9.14 24.58
CA HIS A 134 -22.47 -9.20 23.53
C HIS A 134 -22.99 -8.44 22.31
N GLU A 135 -22.26 -7.41 21.88
CA GLU A 135 -22.58 -6.61 20.70
C GLU A 135 -21.35 -6.52 19.79
N THR A 136 -21.60 -6.70 18.50
CA THR A 136 -20.56 -6.55 17.47
C THR A 136 -21.05 -5.52 16.47
N GLU A 137 -20.29 -4.45 16.31
CA GLU A 137 -20.53 -3.44 15.30
C GLU A 137 -19.44 -3.47 14.23
N SER A 138 -19.84 -3.41 12.96
CA SER A 138 -18.91 -3.38 11.83
C SER A 138 -19.30 -2.27 10.86
N ILE A 139 -18.45 -1.27 10.73
CA ILE A 139 -18.62 -0.13 9.82
C ILE A 139 -17.58 -0.23 8.70
N ARG A 140 -18.04 -0.12 7.45
CA ARG A 140 -17.18 -0.12 6.28
C ARG A 140 -17.44 1.11 5.44
N LYS A 141 -16.37 1.87 5.15
CA LYS A 141 -16.44 3.09 4.34
C LYS A 141 -15.40 3.02 3.22
N THR A 142 -15.83 3.42 2.02
CA THR A 142 -14.95 3.44 0.85
C THR A 142 -14.87 4.88 0.32
N LYS A 143 -13.66 5.35 0.05
CA LYS A 143 -13.40 6.71 -0.47
C LYS A 143 -12.33 6.67 -1.57
N THR A 144 -12.50 7.55 -2.55
CA THR A 144 -11.45 7.81 -3.54
C THR A 144 -10.41 8.76 -2.95
N GLY A 145 -9.16 8.50 -3.25
CA GLY A 145 -8.03 9.31 -2.85
C GLY A 145 -7.08 9.58 -4.01
N VAL A 146 -6.23 10.57 -3.84
CA VAL A 146 -5.19 10.93 -4.81
C VAL A 146 -3.85 11.01 -4.11
N GLY A 147 -2.77 10.77 -4.85
CA GLY A 147 -1.43 10.81 -4.29
C GLY A 147 -0.39 11.22 -5.30
N VAL A 148 0.76 11.58 -4.78
CA VAL A 148 1.98 11.81 -5.56
C VAL A 148 3.07 10.90 -5.01
N LEU A 149 3.99 10.52 -5.88
CA LEU A 149 5.09 9.64 -5.53
C LEU A 149 6.38 10.12 -6.21
N ALA A 150 7.49 9.88 -5.55
CA ALA A 150 8.82 10.14 -6.07
C ALA A 150 9.78 9.12 -5.48
N GLY A 151 10.83 8.77 -6.21
CA GLY A 151 11.81 7.81 -5.72
C GLY A 151 12.94 7.60 -6.70
N VAL A 152 13.68 6.53 -6.46
CA VAL A 152 14.81 6.13 -7.27
C VAL A 152 14.79 4.61 -7.45
N GLY A 153 14.88 4.18 -8.70
CA GLY A 153 15.17 2.79 -9.08
C GLY A 153 16.66 2.62 -9.30
N TYR A 154 17.18 1.45 -8.99
CA TYR A 154 18.55 1.03 -9.30
C TYR A 154 18.50 -0.30 -10.02
N ASP A 155 18.86 -0.30 -11.31
CA ASP A 155 18.87 -1.51 -12.12
C ASP A 155 20.08 -2.39 -11.73
N ILE A 156 19.80 -3.57 -11.15
CA ILE A 156 20.83 -4.57 -10.82
C ILE A 156 21.14 -5.39 -12.08
N THR A 157 20.09 -5.71 -12.84
CA THR A 157 20.15 -6.40 -14.14
C THR A 157 19.12 -5.74 -15.06
N GLU A 158 19.10 -6.16 -16.33
CA GLU A 158 18.10 -5.71 -17.31
C GLU A 158 16.64 -5.97 -16.86
N ASN A 159 16.44 -7.00 -16.04
CA ASN A 159 15.11 -7.43 -15.60
C ASN A 159 14.84 -7.16 -14.13
N VAL A 160 15.83 -6.81 -13.30
CA VAL A 160 15.67 -6.67 -11.85
C VAL A 160 16.18 -5.30 -11.40
N ALA A 161 15.33 -4.56 -10.73
CA ALA A 161 15.69 -3.28 -10.12
C ALA A 161 15.33 -3.27 -8.63
N LEU A 162 16.16 -2.60 -7.83
CA LEU A 162 15.79 -2.14 -6.49
C LEU A 162 15.07 -0.82 -6.60
N ASP A 163 14.16 -0.59 -5.69
CA ASP A 163 13.35 0.63 -5.64
C ASP A 163 13.38 1.22 -4.23
N ALA A 164 13.53 2.52 -4.15
CA ALA A 164 13.38 3.28 -2.91
C ALA A 164 12.53 4.52 -3.19
N GLY A 165 11.42 4.67 -2.49
CA GLY A 165 10.46 5.70 -2.82
C GLY A 165 9.75 6.31 -1.62
N TYR A 166 9.20 7.48 -1.87
CA TYR A 166 8.31 8.20 -0.99
C TYR A 166 6.98 8.44 -1.70
N ARG A 167 5.88 8.23 -0.96
CA ARG A 167 4.53 8.47 -1.44
C ARG A 167 3.76 9.32 -0.43
N TYR A 168 3.08 10.33 -0.93
CA TYR A 168 2.09 11.10 -0.19
C TYR A 168 0.71 10.83 -0.77
N ASN A 169 -0.20 10.31 0.03
CA ASN A 169 -1.58 10.02 -0.36
C ASN A 169 -2.56 10.84 0.49
N HIS A 170 -3.47 11.54 -0.17
CA HIS A 170 -4.71 12.00 0.44
C HIS A 170 -5.74 10.89 0.27
N LEU A 171 -6.06 10.18 1.36
CA LEU A 171 -6.91 8.98 1.33
C LEU A 171 -8.41 9.28 1.31
N GLY A 172 -8.79 10.55 1.43
CA GLY A 172 -10.16 11.02 1.41
C GLY A 172 -10.62 11.60 2.75
N LYS A 173 -11.90 11.97 2.81
CA LYS A 173 -12.59 12.40 4.03
C LYS A 173 -13.47 11.27 4.57
N PHE A 174 -13.24 10.90 5.84
CA PHE A 174 -14.04 9.92 6.57
C PHE A 174 -14.67 10.64 7.78
N ASP A 175 -15.98 10.75 7.81
CA ASP A 175 -16.75 11.44 8.89
C ASP A 175 -16.24 12.85 9.24
N GLY A 176 -15.91 13.65 8.20
CA GLY A 176 -15.34 14.98 8.39
C GLY A 176 -13.81 15.00 8.53
N LEU A 177 -13.18 13.90 8.93
CA LEU A 177 -11.75 13.76 9.14
C LEU A 177 -11.01 13.62 7.81
N LYS A 178 -10.02 14.47 7.55
CA LYS A 178 -9.10 14.33 6.41
C LYS A 178 -7.99 13.36 6.79
N VAL A 179 -7.84 12.28 6.02
CA VAL A 179 -6.81 11.27 6.25
C VAL A 179 -5.73 11.38 5.18
N HIS A 180 -4.49 11.51 5.63
CA HIS A 180 -3.29 11.57 4.79
C HIS A 180 -2.33 10.46 5.19
N ALA A 181 -1.64 9.88 4.21
CA ALA A 181 -0.57 8.92 4.45
C ALA A 181 0.74 9.42 3.85
N HIS A 182 1.80 9.36 4.65
CA HIS A 182 3.18 9.52 4.22
C HIS A 182 3.81 8.13 4.27
N GLU A 183 4.36 7.65 3.16
CA GLU A 183 4.97 6.32 3.06
C GLU A 183 6.40 6.45 2.56
N PHE A 184 7.33 5.79 3.24
CA PHE A 184 8.65 5.46 2.72
C PHE A 184 8.70 3.97 2.46
N SER A 185 9.18 3.55 1.31
CA SER A 185 9.25 2.15 0.94
C SER A 185 10.52 1.81 0.21
N THR A 186 10.93 0.55 0.36
CA THR A 186 11.95 -0.09 -0.48
C THR A 186 11.37 -1.37 -1.05
N GLY A 187 11.77 -1.73 -2.24
CA GLY A 187 11.21 -2.88 -2.93
C GLY A 187 12.09 -3.44 -4.03
N VAL A 188 11.58 -4.50 -4.63
CA VAL A 188 12.18 -5.14 -5.79
C VAL A 188 11.16 -5.15 -6.91
N ARG A 189 11.58 -4.72 -8.08
CA ARG A 189 10.82 -4.76 -9.34
C ARG A 189 11.45 -5.78 -10.27
N VAL A 190 10.63 -6.66 -10.83
CA VAL A 190 11.02 -7.67 -11.83
C VAL A 190 10.22 -7.40 -13.09
N LYS A 191 10.93 -7.20 -14.20
CA LYS A 191 10.41 -6.96 -15.55
C LYS A 191 10.49 -8.22 -16.41
N PHE A 192 9.56 -8.37 -17.35
CA PHE A 192 9.44 -9.54 -18.22
C PHE A 192 9.39 -9.09 -19.68
#